data_b8bff894bb988eec801fc631dc0b51ad
#
_entry.id   b8bff894bb988eec801fc631dc0b51ad
#
_cell.length_a   1.000
_cell.length_b   1.000
_cell.length_c   1.000
_cell.angle_alpha   90.00
_cell.angle_beta   90.00
_cell.angle_gamma   90.00
#
_symmetry.space_group_name_H-M   'P 1'
#
loop_
_entity.id
_entity.type
_entity.pdbx_description
1 polymer ?
#
loop_
_entity_poly.entity_id
_entity_poly.type
_entity_poly.pdbx_seq_one_letter_code
_entity_poly.pdbx_strand_id
1 'polypeptide(L)'
;MGSIMDLEESKIIELKNLIKKSKKIVFFGGAGVSTESGILDFRSKDGLYNLKSKYDEPYEVMLSHSYYEENTKTFFEFYKEFMITSAQPNEAHKYLAYLEKSKDLTIITQNIDGLHQEAGSKNVIELHGSIKRNYCTNCGKFYNEKYIKNSKDIPFCETCNGIIKPDVTLYEEPVNEYAFLKARFAIEQADLLIIAGTSLNVYPANSLIYYFYGDNIVLIN
;
A
#
# COMPACT_ATOMS: atom_id res chain seq x y z
N MET A 1 36.19 -10.00 -15.87
CA MET A 1 34.87 -9.39 -16.13
C MET A 1 33.84 -10.31 -15.49
N GLY A 2 33.33 -9.96 -14.28
CA GLY A 2 32.24 -10.70 -13.64
C GLY A 2 30.98 -10.58 -14.52
N SER A 3 30.19 -11.62 -14.60
CA SER A 3 28.92 -11.57 -15.33
C SER A 3 27.89 -10.71 -14.59
N ILE A 4 26.85 -10.23 -15.27
CA ILE A 4 25.75 -9.50 -14.63
C ILE A 4 25.12 -10.37 -13.51
N MET A 5 25.04 -11.68 -13.70
CA MET A 5 24.59 -12.64 -12.67
C MET A 5 25.46 -12.63 -11.41
N ASP A 6 26.79 -12.49 -11.53
CA ASP A 6 27.70 -12.42 -10.37
C ASP A 6 27.42 -11.13 -9.54
N LEU A 7 27.05 -10.03 -10.23
CA LEU A 7 26.75 -8.76 -9.57
C LEU A 7 25.40 -8.82 -8.79
N GLU A 8 24.39 -9.43 -9.37
CA GLU A 8 23.08 -9.60 -8.73
C GLU A 8 23.19 -10.53 -7.51
N GLU A 9 23.89 -11.65 -7.64
CA GLU A 9 24.13 -12.56 -6.53
C GLU A 9 24.88 -11.89 -5.37
N SER A 10 25.87 -11.07 -5.67
CA SER A 10 26.63 -10.27 -4.70
C SER A 10 25.70 -9.32 -3.92
N LYS A 11 24.79 -8.60 -4.59
CA LYS A 11 23.82 -7.70 -3.93
C LYS A 11 22.81 -8.45 -3.04
N ILE A 12 22.39 -9.63 -3.46
CA ILE A 12 21.50 -10.48 -2.64
C ILE A 12 22.23 -10.94 -1.37
N ILE A 13 23.49 -11.32 -1.47
CA ILE A 13 24.32 -11.70 -0.30
C ILE A 13 24.50 -10.51 0.64
N GLU A 14 24.75 -9.32 0.10
CA GLU A 14 24.86 -8.09 0.89
C GLU A 14 23.59 -7.80 1.65
N LEU A 15 22.41 -7.83 0.98
CA LEU A 15 21.11 -7.65 1.62
C LEU A 15 20.87 -8.67 2.75
N LYS A 16 21.16 -9.96 2.50
CA LYS A 16 21.06 -11.00 3.53
C LYS A 16 21.92 -10.70 4.76
N ASN A 17 23.14 -10.19 4.52
CA ASN A 17 24.05 -9.83 5.61
C ASN A 17 23.56 -8.61 6.41
N LEU A 18 23.02 -7.59 5.74
CA LEU A 18 22.40 -6.43 6.36
C LEU A 18 21.21 -6.86 7.22
N ILE A 19 20.28 -7.64 6.67
CA ILE A 19 19.13 -8.18 7.42
C ILE A 19 19.61 -8.98 8.65
N LYS A 20 20.64 -9.83 8.51
CA LYS A 20 21.16 -10.64 9.61
C LYS A 20 21.71 -9.79 10.74
N LYS A 21 22.46 -8.74 10.43
CA LYS A 21 23.11 -7.84 11.41
C LYS A 21 22.14 -6.89 12.09
N SER A 22 21.09 -6.48 11.38
CA SER A 22 20.15 -5.47 11.86
C SER A 22 19.22 -6.00 12.94
N LYS A 23 18.88 -5.14 13.89
CA LYS A 23 17.96 -5.41 14.99
C LYS A 23 16.57 -4.86 14.69
N LYS A 24 16.48 -3.59 14.28
CA LYS A 24 15.24 -2.89 13.93
C LYS A 24 15.21 -2.60 12.44
N ILE A 25 14.32 -3.25 11.74
CA ILE A 25 14.19 -3.15 10.29
C ILE A 25 12.89 -2.45 9.95
N VAL A 26 12.95 -1.46 9.08
CA VAL A 26 11.75 -0.91 8.42
C VAL A 26 11.75 -1.33 6.96
N PHE A 27 10.64 -1.92 6.53
CA PHE A 27 10.33 -2.14 5.12
C PHE A 27 9.31 -1.08 4.67
N PHE A 28 9.70 -0.25 3.71
CA PHE A 28 8.85 0.80 3.13
C PHE A 28 8.44 0.39 1.72
N GLY A 29 7.18 -0.04 1.57
CA GLY A 29 6.66 -0.65 0.34
C GLY A 29 5.67 0.22 -0.41
N GLY A 30 5.67 0.10 -1.74
CA GLY A 30 4.68 0.67 -2.64
C GLY A 30 4.05 -0.37 -3.56
N ALA A 31 3.30 0.08 -4.57
CA ALA A 31 2.47 -0.76 -5.43
C ALA A 31 3.26 -1.85 -6.17
N GLY A 32 4.53 -1.62 -6.49
CA GLY A 32 5.39 -2.62 -7.11
C GLY A 32 5.62 -3.88 -6.27
N VAL A 33 5.40 -3.83 -4.94
CA VAL A 33 5.46 -5.03 -4.08
C VAL A 33 4.35 -6.01 -4.40
N SER A 34 3.22 -5.54 -4.93
CA SER A 34 2.02 -6.36 -5.20
C SER A 34 1.84 -6.76 -6.67
N THR A 35 2.77 -6.38 -7.56
CA THR A 35 2.66 -6.70 -9.01
C THR A 35 2.71 -8.20 -9.27
N GLU A 36 3.56 -8.94 -8.57
CA GLU A 36 3.61 -10.42 -8.66
C GLU A 36 2.35 -11.11 -8.04
N SER A 37 1.52 -10.35 -7.35
CA SER A 37 0.20 -10.80 -6.89
C SER A 37 -0.90 -10.54 -7.93
N GLY A 38 -0.54 -9.96 -9.09
CA GLY A 38 -1.48 -9.62 -10.16
C GLY A 38 -2.20 -8.28 -9.95
N ILE A 39 -1.76 -7.45 -9.00
CA ILE A 39 -2.26 -6.09 -8.82
C ILE A 39 -1.40 -5.15 -9.67
N LEU A 40 -2.03 -4.36 -10.53
CA LEU A 40 -1.33 -3.34 -11.31
C LEU A 40 -0.75 -2.28 -10.39
N ASP A 41 0.48 -1.89 -10.61
CA ASP A 41 0.95 -0.64 -10.04
C ASP A 41 0.33 0.57 -10.76
N PHE A 42 0.64 1.77 -10.30
CA PHE A 42 0.00 2.97 -10.85
C PHE A 42 0.77 3.57 -12.03
N ARG A 43 2.10 3.53 -12.04
CA ARG A 43 2.96 4.40 -12.88
C ARG A 43 3.92 3.68 -13.80
N SER A 44 4.10 2.36 -13.66
CA SER A 44 4.93 1.60 -14.60
C SER A 44 4.35 1.66 -16.02
N LYS A 45 5.09 1.20 -17.00
CA LYS A 45 4.64 1.19 -18.40
C LYS A 45 3.28 0.51 -18.56
N ASP A 46 3.05 -0.57 -17.82
CA ASP A 46 1.81 -1.34 -17.83
C ASP A 46 0.91 -1.02 -16.63
N GLY A 47 1.23 0.05 -15.89
CA GLY A 47 0.52 0.50 -14.72
C GLY A 47 -0.83 1.13 -15.02
N LEU A 48 -1.68 1.22 -13.99
CA LEU A 48 -3.07 1.65 -14.11
C LEU A 48 -3.23 3.00 -14.83
N TYR A 49 -2.36 3.98 -14.52
CA TYR A 49 -2.46 5.33 -15.12
C TYR A 49 -2.06 5.38 -16.59
N ASN A 50 -1.34 4.37 -17.09
CA ASN A 50 -0.94 4.27 -18.49
C ASN A 50 -1.94 3.46 -19.33
N LEU A 51 -2.92 2.80 -18.70
CA LEU A 51 -3.99 2.13 -19.42
C LEU A 51 -4.97 3.16 -20.02
N LYS A 52 -5.46 2.86 -21.21
CA LYS A 52 -6.55 3.68 -21.79
C LYS A 52 -7.78 3.55 -20.90
N SER A 53 -8.18 4.66 -20.29
CA SER A 53 -9.41 4.69 -19.50
C SER A 53 -10.63 4.34 -20.38
N LYS A 54 -11.51 3.51 -19.85
CA LYS A 54 -12.82 3.27 -20.43
C LYS A 54 -13.87 4.27 -19.92
N TYR A 55 -13.47 5.15 -19.03
CA TYR A 55 -14.25 6.26 -18.49
C TYR A 55 -13.81 7.56 -19.17
N ASP A 56 -14.57 8.61 -19.03
CA ASP A 56 -14.27 9.92 -19.64
C ASP A 56 -13.07 10.61 -18.97
N GLU A 57 -12.71 10.18 -17.74
CA GLU A 57 -11.63 10.76 -16.94
C GLU A 57 -10.43 9.82 -16.79
N PRO A 58 -9.21 10.37 -16.60
CA PRO A 58 -8.05 9.58 -16.20
C PRO A 58 -8.28 8.87 -14.85
N TYR A 59 -7.75 7.67 -14.71
CA TYR A 59 -7.91 6.89 -13.47
C TYR A 59 -7.34 7.60 -12.23
N GLU A 60 -6.34 8.47 -12.39
CA GLU A 60 -5.80 9.28 -11.30
C GLU A 60 -6.84 10.29 -10.77
N VAL A 61 -7.59 10.92 -11.67
CA VAL A 61 -8.68 11.84 -11.32
C VAL A 61 -9.81 11.08 -10.62
N MET A 62 -10.14 9.89 -11.09
CA MET A 62 -11.19 9.05 -10.51
C MET A 62 -10.91 8.60 -9.06
N LEU A 63 -9.65 8.65 -8.63
CA LEU A 63 -9.23 8.36 -7.24
C LEU A 63 -9.14 9.63 -6.37
N SER A 64 -9.71 10.76 -6.80
CA SER A 64 -9.75 11.99 -6.00
C SER A 64 -11.01 12.09 -5.13
N HIS A 65 -10.92 12.87 -4.06
CA HIS A 65 -12.04 13.16 -3.18
C HIS A 65 -13.16 13.91 -3.91
N SER A 66 -12.81 14.93 -4.70
CA SER A 66 -13.76 15.68 -5.51
C SER A 66 -14.53 14.79 -6.47
N TYR A 67 -13.85 13.86 -7.17
CA TYR A 67 -14.55 12.92 -8.07
C TYR A 67 -15.47 11.97 -7.31
N TYR A 68 -15.04 11.49 -6.14
CA TYR A 68 -15.88 10.66 -5.27
C TYR A 68 -17.18 11.38 -4.90
N GLU A 69 -17.13 12.67 -4.57
CA GLU A 69 -18.33 13.44 -4.19
C GLU A 69 -19.23 13.77 -5.37
N GLU A 70 -18.65 14.20 -6.49
CA GLU A 70 -19.40 14.66 -7.66
C GLU A 70 -19.93 13.52 -8.53
N ASN A 71 -19.20 12.39 -8.59
CA ASN A 71 -19.46 11.25 -9.44
C ASN A 71 -19.51 9.93 -8.67
N THR A 72 -20.12 9.92 -7.50
CA THR A 72 -20.10 8.81 -6.53
C THR A 72 -20.41 7.45 -7.15
N LYS A 73 -21.40 7.36 -8.05
CA LYS A 73 -21.77 6.10 -8.72
C LYS A 73 -20.63 5.58 -9.59
N THR A 74 -20.08 6.41 -10.47
CA THR A 74 -18.99 6.04 -11.38
C THR A 74 -17.71 5.72 -10.60
N PHE A 75 -17.45 6.46 -9.50
CA PHE A 75 -16.37 6.14 -8.57
C PHE A 75 -16.50 4.70 -8.05
N PHE A 76 -17.67 4.28 -7.58
CA PHE A 76 -17.86 2.92 -7.06
C PHE A 76 -17.83 1.84 -8.15
N GLU A 77 -18.24 2.12 -9.37
CA GLU A 77 -18.08 1.22 -10.51
C GLU A 77 -16.59 0.95 -10.76
N PHE A 78 -15.79 2.01 -10.87
CA PHE A 78 -14.34 1.95 -11.01
C PHE A 78 -13.67 1.26 -9.81
N TYR A 79 -14.01 1.69 -8.60
CA TYR A 79 -13.42 1.19 -7.36
C TYR A 79 -13.62 -0.33 -7.18
N LYS A 80 -14.80 -0.83 -7.47
CA LYS A 80 -15.11 -2.26 -7.39
C LYS A 80 -14.36 -3.08 -8.44
N GLU A 81 -14.14 -2.50 -9.60
CA GLU A 81 -13.47 -3.18 -10.70
C GLU A 81 -11.95 -3.26 -10.50
N PHE A 82 -11.33 -2.16 -10.14
CA PHE A 82 -9.87 -2.03 -10.13
C PHE A 82 -9.25 -2.12 -8.73
N MET A 83 -9.94 -1.67 -7.70
CA MET A 83 -9.37 -1.63 -6.36
C MET A 83 -9.68 -2.88 -5.54
N ILE A 84 -10.87 -3.48 -5.68
CA ILE A 84 -11.24 -4.68 -4.93
C ILE A 84 -10.86 -5.93 -5.71
N THR A 85 -9.65 -6.40 -5.54
CA THR A 85 -9.11 -7.59 -6.20
C THR A 85 -9.24 -8.83 -5.32
N SER A 86 -9.06 -10.02 -5.93
CA SER A 86 -8.95 -11.31 -5.24
C SER A 86 -7.50 -11.82 -5.23
N ALA A 87 -6.54 -10.91 -5.30
CA ALA A 87 -5.12 -11.21 -5.28
C ALA A 87 -4.72 -11.95 -3.99
N GLN A 88 -3.66 -12.74 -4.09
CA GLN A 88 -3.07 -13.47 -2.97
C GLN A 88 -1.68 -12.95 -2.66
N PRO A 89 -1.22 -13.04 -1.39
CA PRO A 89 0.13 -12.64 -1.03
C PRO A 89 1.18 -13.39 -1.86
N ASN A 90 2.12 -12.66 -2.43
CA ASN A 90 3.28 -13.21 -3.12
C ASN A 90 4.44 -13.54 -2.15
N GLU A 91 5.55 -14.00 -2.70
CA GLU A 91 6.70 -14.43 -1.89
C GLU A 91 7.34 -13.29 -1.09
N ALA A 92 7.28 -12.03 -1.56
CA ALA A 92 7.78 -10.90 -0.79
C ALA A 92 6.94 -10.68 0.48
N HIS A 93 5.62 -10.71 0.38
CA HIS A 93 4.73 -10.61 1.54
C HIS A 93 4.96 -11.74 2.55
N LYS A 94 5.05 -12.98 2.06
CA LYS A 94 5.27 -14.17 2.90
C LYS A 94 6.64 -14.13 3.60
N TYR A 95 7.68 -13.69 2.88
CA TYR A 95 9.02 -13.56 3.45
C TYR A 95 9.07 -12.50 4.55
N LEU A 96 8.43 -11.35 4.37
CA LEU A 96 8.36 -10.32 5.40
C LEU A 96 7.63 -10.84 6.65
N ALA A 97 6.51 -11.54 6.48
CA ALA A 97 5.79 -12.17 7.59
C ALA A 97 6.64 -13.25 8.32
N TYR A 98 7.47 -13.98 7.57
CA TYR A 98 8.43 -14.92 8.16
C TYR A 98 9.53 -14.18 8.93
N LEU A 99 10.09 -13.12 8.36
CA LEU A 99 11.17 -12.34 8.96
C LEU A 99 10.74 -11.68 10.27
N GLU A 100 9.51 -11.21 10.37
CA GLU A 100 8.92 -10.61 11.58
C GLU A 100 8.95 -11.56 12.81
N LYS A 101 8.99 -12.89 12.58
CA LYS A 101 9.09 -13.87 13.69
C LYS A 101 10.41 -13.82 14.44
N SER A 102 11.46 -13.31 13.82
CA SER A 102 12.83 -13.31 14.37
C SER A 102 13.47 -11.92 14.43
N LYS A 103 12.86 -10.91 13.85
CA LYS A 103 13.34 -9.53 13.77
C LYS A 103 12.27 -8.55 14.24
N ASP A 104 12.72 -7.45 14.83
CA ASP A 104 11.85 -6.27 15.05
C ASP A 104 11.66 -5.58 13.69
N LEU A 105 10.65 -6.05 12.96
CA LEU A 105 10.32 -5.58 11.63
C LEU A 105 9.03 -4.76 11.68
N THR A 106 9.09 -3.54 11.17
CA THR A 106 7.91 -2.71 10.89
C THR A 106 7.73 -2.59 9.39
N ILE A 107 6.57 -2.95 8.88
CA ILE A 107 6.18 -2.74 7.49
C ILE A 107 5.39 -1.44 7.40
N ILE A 108 5.86 -0.50 6.58
CA ILE A 108 5.16 0.72 6.22
C ILE A 108 4.75 0.57 4.76
N THR A 109 3.45 0.50 4.50
CA THR A 109 2.95 0.30 3.15
C THR A 109 2.12 1.47 2.66
N GLN A 110 2.29 1.83 1.39
CA GLN A 110 1.43 2.74 0.65
C GLN A 110 0.25 2.00 0.02
N ASN A 111 0.30 0.66 -0.01
CA ASN A 111 -0.73 -0.18 -0.60
C ASN A 111 -1.94 -0.29 0.31
N ILE A 112 -3.10 -0.43 -0.33
CA ILE A 112 -4.41 -0.54 0.33
C ILE A 112 -4.98 -1.98 0.26
N ASP A 113 -4.23 -2.92 -0.30
CA ASP A 113 -4.68 -4.27 -0.65
C ASP A 113 -4.83 -5.23 0.55
N GLY A 114 -4.12 -4.97 1.66
CA GLY A 114 -4.12 -5.81 2.85
C GLY A 114 -3.30 -7.10 2.73
N LEU A 115 -2.49 -7.26 1.68
CA LEU A 115 -1.76 -8.51 1.42
C LEU A 115 -0.67 -8.80 2.45
N HIS A 116 -0.06 -7.80 3.07
CA HIS A 116 0.88 -8.02 4.17
C HIS A 116 0.22 -8.72 5.36
N GLN A 117 -0.97 -8.26 5.75
CA GLN A 117 -1.73 -8.85 6.85
C GLN A 117 -2.24 -10.25 6.47
N GLU A 118 -2.68 -10.45 5.22
CA GLU A 118 -3.09 -11.76 4.72
C GLU A 118 -1.93 -12.77 4.69
N ALA A 119 -0.69 -12.31 4.47
CA ALA A 119 0.52 -13.13 4.58
C ALA A 119 0.88 -13.49 6.03
N GLY A 120 0.28 -12.81 7.01
CA GLY A 120 0.50 -13.04 8.44
C GLY A 120 1.36 -12.00 9.15
N SER A 121 1.76 -10.90 8.48
CA SER A 121 2.44 -9.78 9.13
C SER A 121 1.51 -9.07 10.11
N LYS A 122 2.05 -8.70 11.29
CA LYS A 122 1.29 -8.09 12.38
C LYS A 122 1.61 -6.62 12.58
N ASN A 123 2.86 -6.24 12.36
CA ASN A 123 3.33 -4.86 12.55
C ASN A 123 3.34 -4.12 11.21
N VAL A 124 2.13 -3.81 10.71
CA VAL A 124 1.91 -3.14 9.43
C VAL A 124 1.29 -1.76 9.66
N ILE A 125 1.88 -0.73 9.09
CA ILE A 125 1.38 0.65 9.07
C ILE A 125 0.91 0.96 7.65
N GLU A 126 -0.40 1.09 7.48
CA GLU A 126 -1.05 1.42 6.21
C GLU A 126 -1.18 2.95 6.09
N LEU A 127 -0.32 3.57 5.30
CA LEU A 127 -0.30 5.04 5.16
C LEU A 127 -1.55 5.59 4.47
N HIS A 128 -2.09 4.82 3.54
CA HIS A 128 -3.24 5.22 2.72
C HIS A 128 -4.53 4.45 3.05
N GLY A 129 -4.58 3.82 4.23
CA GLY A 129 -5.73 3.03 4.64
C GLY A 129 -5.83 1.66 3.99
N SER A 130 -7.05 1.10 3.89
CA SER A 130 -7.25 -0.25 3.37
C SER A 130 -8.63 -0.47 2.77
N ILE A 131 -8.70 -1.20 1.66
CA ILE A 131 -9.95 -1.66 1.03
C ILE A 131 -10.74 -2.61 1.95
N LYS A 132 -10.08 -3.22 2.95
CA LYS A 132 -10.69 -4.17 3.88
C LYS A 132 -11.61 -3.50 4.88
N ARG A 133 -11.46 -2.18 5.09
CA ARG A 133 -12.25 -1.39 6.02
C ARG A 133 -13.07 -0.35 5.26
N ASN A 134 -14.34 -0.27 5.58
CA ASN A 134 -15.25 0.69 4.98
C ASN A 134 -16.23 1.15 6.06
N TYR A 135 -16.58 2.41 6.09
CA TYR A 135 -17.40 2.97 7.15
C TYR A 135 -18.56 3.80 6.60
N CYS A 136 -19.71 3.68 7.25
CA CYS A 136 -20.82 4.57 6.95
C CYS A 136 -20.47 6.01 7.33
N THR A 137 -20.65 6.94 6.40
CA THR A 137 -20.35 8.36 6.61
C THR A 137 -21.23 9.03 7.65
N ASN A 138 -22.43 8.48 7.93
CA ASN A 138 -23.37 9.04 8.90
C ASN A 138 -23.22 8.45 10.31
N CYS A 139 -23.15 7.10 10.42
CA CYS A 139 -23.21 6.44 11.73
C CYS A 139 -21.93 5.69 12.11
N GLY A 140 -20.90 5.69 11.25
CA GLY A 140 -19.63 5.04 11.52
C GLY A 140 -19.66 3.50 11.50
N LYS A 141 -20.78 2.86 11.15
CA LYS A 141 -20.88 1.40 11.10
C LYS A 141 -19.87 0.83 10.12
N PHE A 142 -19.13 -0.18 10.56
CA PHE A 142 -18.12 -0.89 9.78
C PHE A 142 -18.75 -1.84 8.76
N TYR A 143 -18.12 -1.94 7.58
CA TYR A 143 -18.40 -2.90 6.52
C TYR A 143 -17.10 -3.42 5.92
N ASN A 144 -17.07 -4.69 5.53
CA ASN A 144 -15.91 -5.28 4.87
C ASN A 144 -15.96 -5.05 3.34
N GLU A 145 -14.87 -5.38 2.66
CA GLU A 145 -14.75 -5.22 1.21
C GLU A 145 -15.78 -6.04 0.41
N LYS A 146 -16.21 -7.19 0.95
CA LYS A 146 -17.21 -8.05 0.30
C LYS A 146 -18.57 -7.37 0.20
N TYR A 147 -18.94 -6.61 1.25
CA TYR A 147 -20.17 -5.82 1.22
C TYR A 147 -20.13 -4.78 0.10
N ILE A 148 -19.02 -4.06 -0.02
CA ILE A 148 -18.83 -3.07 -1.10
C ILE A 148 -18.88 -3.74 -2.46
N LYS A 149 -18.13 -4.82 -2.65
CA LYS A 149 -18.05 -5.56 -3.92
C LYS A 149 -19.41 -6.06 -4.39
N ASN A 150 -20.24 -6.53 -3.46
CA ASN A 150 -21.56 -7.11 -3.77
C ASN A 150 -22.68 -6.06 -3.84
N SER A 151 -22.44 -4.82 -3.47
CA SER A 151 -23.45 -3.75 -3.61
C SER A 151 -23.73 -3.49 -5.10
N LYS A 152 -25.00 -3.22 -5.43
CA LYS A 152 -25.42 -3.04 -6.83
C LYS A 152 -24.77 -1.82 -7.49
N ASP A 153 -24.91 -0.67 -6.84
CA ASP A 153 -24.40 0.63 -7.31
C ASP A 153 -23.56 1.27 -6.17
N ILE A 154 -24.05 2.35 -5.59
CA ILE A 154 -23.47 2.98 -4.41
C ILE A 154 -23.76 2.11 -3.17
N PRO A 155 -22.77 1.77 -2.35
CA PRO A 155 -23.00 1.02 -1.12
C PRO A 155 -23.67 1.91 -0.06
N PHE A 156 -24.85 1.52 0.40
CA PHE A 156 -25.57 2.21 1.47
C PHE A 156 -25.58 1.41 2.78
N CYS A 157 -25.56 2.12 3.87
CA CYS A 157 -25.63 1.57 5.22
C CYS A 157 -27.00 0.97 5.50
N GLU A 158 -27.06 -0.30 5.93
CA GLU A 158 -28.29 -0.99 6.29
C GLU A 158 -29.01 -0.38 7.50
N THR A 159 -28.29 0.39 8.34
CA THR A 159 -28.83 0.95 9.57
C THR A 159 -29.40 2.35 9.39
N CYS A 160 -28.75 3.22 8.61
CA CYS A 160 -29.14 4.63 8.49
C CYS A 160 -29.21 5.14 7.05
N ASN A 161 -29.01 4.25 6.08
CA ASN A 161 -29.01 4.57 4.65
C ASN A 161 -27.96 5.62 4.23
N GLY A 162 -26.95 5.90 5.07
CA GLY A 162 -25.80 6.74 4.68
C GLY A 162 -24.89 6.02 3.70
N ILE A 163 -24.13 6.76 2.89
CA ILE A 163 -23.14 6.20 1.97
C ILE A 163 -22.02 5.56 2.79
N ILE A 164 -21.53 4.42 2.34
CA ILE A 164 -20.37 3.74 2.94
C ILE A 164 -19.12 4.14 2.15
N LYS A 165 -18.21 4.90 2.79
CA LYS A 165 -16.92 5.29 2.19
C LYS A 165 -15.85 4.27 2.55
N PRO A 166 -15.00 3.85 1.58
CA PRO A 166 -13.79 3.10 1.88
C PRO A 166 -12.84 3.88 2.81
N ASP A 167 -12.20 3.18 3.74
CA ASP A 167 -11.11 3.71 4.58
C ASP A 167 -9.81 3.77 3.77
N VAL A 168 -9.87 4.48 2.67
CA VAL A 168 -8.77 4.72 1.74
C VAL A 168 -8.56 6.21 1.59
N THR A 169 -7.32 6.65 1.71
CA THR A 169 -6.94 8.05 1.46
C THR A 169 -6.96 8.31 -0.04
N LEU A 170 -7.93 9.07 -0.49
CA LEU A 170 -8.02 9.52 -1.88
C LEU A 170 -7.06 10.69 -2.13
N TYR A 171 -6.74 10.98 -3.38
CA TYR A 171 -6.09 12.25 -3.71
C TYR A 171 -6.94 13.41 -3.15
N GLU A 172 -6.29 14.51 -2.77
CA GLU A 172 -6.89 15.68 -2.10
C GLU A 172 -7.23 15.44 -0.60
N GLU A 173 -7.22 14.20 -0.12
CA GLU A 173 -7.42 13.91 1.30
C GLU A 173 -6.07 13.93 2.07
N PRO A 174 -6.06 14.39 3.32
CA PRO A 174 -4.87 14.30 4.16
C PRO A 174 -4.59 12.82 4.50
N VAL A 175 -3.32 12.45 4.52
CA VAL A 175 -2.88 11.16 5.07
C VAL A 175 -3.21 11.11 6.56
N ASN A 176 -3.57 9.93 7.05
CA ASN A 176 -3.84 9.74 8.47
C ASN A 176 -2.63 10.14 9.32
N GLU A 177 -2.78 11.20 10.11
CA GLU A 177 -1.70 11.77 10.92
C GLU A 177 -1.10 10.76 11.91
N TYR A 178 -1.92 9.94 12.53
CA TYR A 178 -1.46 8.94 13.48
C TYR A 178 -0.62 7.86 12.78
N ALA A 179 -1.05 7.40 11.59
CA ALA A 179 -0.27 6.45 10.80
C ALA A 179 1.07 7.07 10.34
N PHE A 180 1.04 8.33 9.93
CA PHE A 180 2.25 9.06 9.52
C PHE A 180 3.25 9.20 10.68
N LEU A 181 2.80 9.62 11.86
CA LEU A 181 3.63 9.76 13.05
C LEU A 181 4.21 8.41 13.51
N LYS A 182 3.42 7.34 13.49
CA LYS A 182 3.91 5.98 13.79
C LYS A 182 4.98 5.54 12.79
N ALA A 183 4.76 5.78 11.49
CA ALA A 183 5.72 5.44 10.44
C ALA A 183 7.03 6.23 10.62
N ARG A 184 6.94 7.53 10.86
CA ARG A 184 8.08 8.39 11.16
C ARG A 184 8.88 7.85 12.35
N PHE A 185 8.21 7.58 13.47
CA PHE A 185 8.87 7.05 14.66
C PHE A 185 9.58 5.70 14.40
N ALA A 186 8.93 4.81 13.64
CA ALA A 186 9.54 3.52 13.27
C ALA A 186 10.81 3.72 12.44
N ILE A 187 10.79 4.63 11.47
CA ILE A 187 11.94 4.95 10.61
C ILE A 187 13.09 5.58 11.41
N GLU A 188 12.78 6.52 12.32
CA GLU A 188 13.78 7.17 13.18
C GLU A 188 14.52 6.17 14.08
N GLN A 189 13.88 5.06 14.43
CA GLN A 189 14.45 4.03 15.31
C GLN A 189 15.12 2.87 14.56
N ALA A 190 14.99 2.81 13.23
CA ALA A 190 15.51 1.71 12.43
C ALA A 190 17.01 1.79 12.22
N ASP A 191 17.67 0.63 12.18
CA ASP A 191 19.08 0.47 11.80
C ASP A 191 19.24 -0.03 10.35
N LEU A 192 18.13 -0.47 9.72
CA LEU A 192 18.04 -0.82 8.31
C LEU A 192 16.71 -0.35 7.73
N LEU A 193 16.76 0.44 6.67
CA LEU A 193 15.59 0.84 5.86
C LEU A 193 15.64 0.15 4.50
N ILE A 194 14.64 -0.69 4.22
CA ILE A 194 14.46 -1.35 2.92
C ILE A 194 13.30 -0.65 2.21
N ILE A 195 13.58 -0.05 1.07
CA ILE A 195 12.59 0.61 0.22
C ILE A 195 12.35 -0.27 -0.99
N ALA A 196 11.08 -0.65 -1.26
CA ALA A 196 10.78 -1.57 -2.36
C ALA A 196 9.50 -1.19 -3.12
N GLY A 197 9.52 -1.37 -4.43
CA GLY A 197 8.34 -1.26 -5.29
C GLY A 197 7.64 0.10 -5.24
N THR A 198 8.37 1.19 -5.02
CA THR A 198 7.81 2.55 -4.98
C THR A 198 8.64 3.52 -5.79
N SER A 199 7.98 4.41 -6.54
CA SER A 199 8.64 5.49 -7.27
C SER A 199 9.03 6.67 -6.38
N LEU A 200 8.62 6.68 -5.09
CA LEU A 200 8.80 7.79 -4.15
C LEU A 200 8.23 9.14 -4.62
N ASN A 201 7.20 9.12 -5.47
CA ASN A 201 6.59 10.32 -6.03
C ASN A 201 5.34 10.79 -5.28
N VAL A 202 4.85 10.02 -4.31
CA VAL A 202 3.61 10.35 -3.58
C VAL A 202 3.94 11.11 -2.30
N TYR A 203 3.61 12.40 -2.28
CA TYR A 203 3.70 13.22 -1.08
C TYR A 203 2.41 13.07 -0.24
N PRO A 204 2.48 13.06 1.11
CA PRO A 204 3.68 13.22 1.95
C PRO A 204 4.42 11.92 2.27
N ALA A 205 3.98 10.76 1.80
CA ALA A 205 4.57 9.46 2.13
C ALA A 205 6.08 9.38 1.81
N ASN A 206 6.50 9.96 0.68
CA ASN A 206 7.91 9.97 0.27
C ASN A 206 8.82 10.78 1.23
N SER A 207 8.27 11.74 1.97
CA SER A 207 9.07 12.53 2.93
C SER A 207 9.50 11.73 4.15
N LEU A 208 8.86 10.60 4.43
CA LEU A 208 9.19 9.73 5.56
C LEU A 208 10.63 9.21 5.51
N ILE A 209 11.18 8.96 4.32
CA ILE A 209 12.56 8.45 4.19
C ILE A 209 13.62 9.42 4.74
N TYR A 210 13.34 10.72 4.78
CA TYR A 210 14.25 11.74 5.31
C TYR A 210 14.40 11.70 6.84
N TYR A 211 13.53 10.95 7.54
CA TYR A 211 13.64 10.72 8.99
C TYR A 211 14.51 9.51 9.35
N PHE A 212 15.12 8.84 8.38
CA PHE A 212 16.05 7.76 8.64
C PHE A 212 17.44 8.33 8.91
N TYR A 213 18.00 7.99 10.06
CA TYR A 213 19.32 8.45 10.50
C TYR A 213 20.34 7.31 10.58
N GLY A 214 19.96 6.08 10.21
CA GLY A 214 20.85 4.94 10.18
C GLY A 214 21.76 4.92 8.95
N ASP A 215 22.72 4.00 8.93
CA ASP A 215 23.73 3.91 7.87
C ASP A 215 23.31 3.00 6.71
N ASN A 216 22.27 2.17 6.88
CA ASN A 216 21.95 1.10 5.95
C ASN A 216 20.59 1.35 5.28
N ILE A 217 20.64 1.82 4.03
CA ILE A 217 19.47 1.94 3.14
C ILE A 217 19.64 0.97 1.98
N VAL A 218 18.58 0.22 1.67
CA VAL A 218 18.51 -0.67 0.51
C VAL A 218 17.32 -0.28 -0.34
N LEU A 219 17.54 -0.12 -1.64
CA LEU A 219 16.49 0.13 -2.64
C LEU A 219 16.35 -1.10 -3.53
N ILE A 220 15.12 -1.60 -3.62
CA ILE A 220 14.71 -2.70 -4.50
C ILE A 220 13.61 -2.16 -5.43
N ASN A 221 13.97 -1.93 -6.70
CA ASN A 221 13.02 -1.33 -7.64
C ASN A 221 13.28 -1.84 -9.07
#